data_4190536b07281323c9d6dc318007645e
#
_entry.id   4190536b07281323c9d6dc318007645e
#
_cell.length_a   1.000
_cell.length_b   1.000
_cell.length_c   1.000
_cell.angle_alpha   90.00
_cell.angle_beta   90.00
_cell.angle_gamma   90.00
#
_symmetry.space_group_name_H-M   'P 1'
#
loop_
_entity.id
_entity.type
_entity.pdbx_description
1 polymer ?
#
loop_
_entity_poly.entity_id
_entity_poly.type
_entity_poly.pdbx_seq_one_letter_code
_entity_poly.pdbx_strand_id
1 'polypeptide(L)'
;MIFYDFEVFAYDWLVVLIDLDAKQETVIINDPDKLKGFYESHKETIWAGYNSRHYDQFILKGILCGFNPKKVNDWIILDDKPGYRFSSLFRNFPLINYDVMPNPPISLKALEAFMGHSIKETTVPFLSLIHI
;
A
#
# COMPACT_ATOMS: atom_id res chain seq x y z
N MET A 1 1.59 -13.45 4.41
CA MET A 1 0.83 -12.36 3.75
C MET A 1 1.13 -11.05 4.42
N ILE A 2 1.42 -10.03 3.62
CA ILE A 2 1.64 -8.67 4.11
C ILE A 2 0.43 -7.84 3.74
N PHE A 3 -0.22 -7.26 4.74
CA PHE A 3 -1.23 -6.23 4.48
C PHE A 3 -0.54 -4.87 4.45
N TYR A 4 -0.81 -4.05 3.42
CA TYR A 4 -0.11 -2.79 3.25
C TYR A 4 -1.04 -1.66 2.86
N ASP A 5 -0.71 -0.45 3.34
CA ASP A 5 -1.52 0.74 3.08
C ASP A 5 -0.59 1.96 3.04
N PHE A 6 -0.60 2.66 1.91
CA PHE A 6 0.21 3.85 1.70
C PHE A 6 -0.61 5.11 1.92
N GLU A 7 0.04 6.12 2.50
CA GLU A 7 -0.48 7.48 2.54
C GLU A 7 0.58 8.41 1.94
N VAL A 8 0.16 9.22 0.98
CA VAL A 8 1.06 10.13 0.26
C VAL A 8 0.59 11.57 0.47
N PHE A 9 1.49 12.39 1.01
CA PHE A 9 1.27 13.81 1.25
C PHE A 9 2.11 14.64 0.26
N ALA A 10 2.01 15.97 0.33
CA ALA A 10 2.74 16.86 -0.58
C ALA A 10 4.26 16.61 -0.56
N TYR A 11 4.83 16.39 0.64
CA TYR A 11 6.28 16.23 0.81
C TYR A 11 6.67 14.97 1.57
N ASP A 12 5.70 14.20 2.06
CA ASP A 12 5.94 13.04 2.90
C ASP A 12 5.12 11.86 2.43
N TRP A 13 5.56 10.67 2.79
CA TRP A 13 4.77 9.46 2.62
C TRP A 13 5.00 8.52 3.79
N LEU A 14 4.02 7.67 4.04
CA LEU A 14 4.17 6.58 4.99
C LEU A 14 3.49 5.34 4.47
N VAL A 15 3.93 4.20 4.95
CA VAL A 15 3.27 2.92 4.71
C VAL A 15 3.15 2.17 6.03
N VAL A 16 1.99 1.60 6.23
CA VAL A 16 1.75 0.64 7.31
C VAL A 16 1.83 -0.76 6.71
N LEU A 17 2.66 -1.60 7.28
CA LEU A 17 2.92 -2.96 6.82
C LEU A 17 2.62 -3.92 7.97
N ILE A 18 1.73 -4.88 7.71
CA ILE A 18 1.37 -5.87 8.71
C ILE A 18 1.68 -7.25 8.16
N ASP A 19 2.61 -7.93 8.81
CA ASP A 19 2.84 -9.34 8.57
C ASP A 19 1.78 -10.12 9.34
N LEU A 20 0.78 -10.65 8.64
CA LEU A 20 -0.34 -11.33 9.26
C LEU A 20 0.06 -12.65 9.90
N ASP A 21 1.09 -13.30 9.38
CA ASP A 21 1.56 -14.57 9.93
C ASP A 21 2.35 -14.36 11.22
N ALA A 22 3.24 -13.37 11.23
CA ALA A 22 4.05 -13.02 12.41
C ALA A 22 3.30 -12.11 13.39
N LYS A 23 2.14 -11.56 13.00
CA LYS A 23 1.37 -10.59 13.77
C LYS A 23 2.21 -9.39 14.17
N GLN A 24 2.97 -8.88 13.22
CA GLN A 24 3.92 -7.79 13.44
C GLN A 24 3.61 -6.61 12.54
N GLU A 25 3.57 -5.42 13.11
CA GLU A 25 3.32 -4.18 12.41
C GLU A 25 4.62 -3.40 12.24
N THR A 26 4.82 -2.86 11.05
CA THR A 26 5.94 -1.99 10.73
C THR A 26 5.40 -0.73 10.05
N VAL A 27 5.86 0.43 10.49
CA VAL A 27 5.54 1.70 9.83
C VAL A 27 6.84 2.28 9.28
N ILE A 28 6.82 2.64 8.01
CA ILE A 28 7.96 3.26 7.34
C ILE A 28 7.54 4.64 6.86
N ILE A 29 8.33 5.65 7.19
CA ILE A 29 8.07 7.04 6.84
C ILE A 29 9.28 7.59 6.08
N ASN A 30 9.08 8.04 4.84
CA ASN A 30 10.10 8.71 4.02
C ASN A 30 11.43 7.95 3.90
N ASP A 31 11.40 6.64 3.98
CA ASP A 31 12.62 5.82 3.96
C ASP A 31 12.53 4.73 2.88
N PRO A 32 12.93 5.07 1.64
CA PRO A 32 12.88 4.11 0.53
C PRO A 32 13.77 2.89 0.74
N ASP A 33 14.93 3.08 1.38
CA ASP A 33 15.87 1.98 1.60
C ASP A 33 15.31 0.95 2.57
N LYS A 34 14.65 1.41 3.63
CA LYS A 34 13.98 0.53 4.58
C LYS A 34 12.83 -0.21 3.91
N LEU A 35 12.06 0.49 3.07
CA LEU A 35 10.97 -0.14 2.31
C LEU A 35 11.52 -1.19 1.36
N LYS A 36 12.62 -0.90 0.68
CA LYS A 36 13.24 -1.85 -0.23
C LYS A 36 13.71 -3.11 0.51
N GLY A 37 14.32 -2.95 1.68
CA GLY A 37 14.74 -4.07 2.53
C GLY A 37 13.56 -4.93 2.96
N PHE A 38 12.47 -4.31 3.37
CA PHE A 38 11.25 -5.02 3.73
C PHE A 38 10.66 -5.78 2.54
N TYR A 39 10.58 -5.12 1.39
CA TYR A 39 10.07 -5.74 0.16
C TYR A 39 10.93 -6.94 -0.25
N GLU A 40 12.26 -6.80 -0.26
CA GLU A 40 13.16 -7.88 -0.65
C GLU A 40 13.02 -9.11 0.25
N SER A 41 12.75 -8.88 1.54
CA SER A 41 12.54 -9.97 2.51
C SER A 41 11.18 -10.64 2.37
N HIS A 42 10.21 -10.02 1.70
CA HIS A 42 8.82 -10.47 1.64
C HIS A 42 8.26 -10.56 0.22
N LYS A 43 9.09 -10.43 -0.81
CA LYS A 43 8.60 -10.37 -2.20
C LYS A 43 7.98 -11.68 -2.70
N GLU A 44 8.26 -12.79 -2.03
CA GLU A 44 7.71 -14.10 -2.40
C GLU A 44 6.34 -14.37 -1.78
N THR A 45 5.85 -13.51 -0.90
CA THR A 45 4.54 -13.64 -0.29
C THR A 45 3.54 -12.68 -0.92
N ILE A 46 2.26 -12.89 -0.58
CA ILE A 46 1.17 -12.04 -1.08
C ILE A 46 1.18 -10.72 -0.31
N TRP A 47 1.09 -9.63 -1.07
CA TRP A 47 0.87 -8.27 -0.55
C TRP A 47 -0.59 -7.92 -0.80
N ALA A 48 -1.36 -7.75 0.25
CA ALA A 48 -2.78 -7.48 0.19
C ALA A 48 -3.07 -6.05 0.63
N GLY A 49 -3.98 -5.38 -0.06
CA GLY A 49 -4.39 -4.04 0.30
C GLY A 49 -5.77 -3.71 -0.21
N TYR A 50 -6.40 -2.71 0.37
CA TYR A 50 -7.70 -2.21 -0.06
C TYR A 50 -7.50 -1.23 -1.22
N ASN A 51 -8.10 -1.52 -2.37
CA ASN A 51 -7.91 -0.76 -3.61
C ASN A 51 -6.45 -0.76 -4.09
N SER A 52 -5.66 -1.71 -3.66
CA SER A 52 -4.23 -1.77 -3.98
C SER A 52 -3.98 -2.04 -5.47
N ARG A 53 -4.93 -2.68 -6.17
CA ARG A 53 -4.85 -2.92 -7.61
C ARG A 53 -4.70 -1.61 -8.38
N HIS A 54 -5.36 -0.56 -7.92
CA HIS A 54 -5.41 0.71 -8.63
C HIS A 54 -4.51 1.78 -8.04
N TYR A 55 -4.00 1.59 -6.83
CA TYR A 55 -3.26 2.64 -6.14
C TYR A 55 -1.98 2.15 -5.47
N ASP A 56 -2.10 1.45 -4.33
CA ASP A 56 -0.94 1.17 -3.45
C ASP A 56 0.19 0.43 -4.15
N GLN A 57 -0.12 -0.52 -5.03
CA GLN A 57 0.93 -1.23 -5.74
C GLN A 57 1.80 -0.31 -6.59
N PHE A 58 1.21 0.76 -7.14
CA PHE A 58 1.95 1.70 -7.98
C PHE A 58 2.74 2.70 -7.15
N ILE A 59 2.25 3.04 -5.96
CA ILE A 59 3.05 3.84 -5.01
C ILE A 59 4.28 3.04 -4.57
N LEU A 60 4.09 1.77 -4.21
CA LEU A 60 5.20 0.88 -3.86
C LEU A 60 6.22 0.78 -4.99
N LYS A 61 5.75 0.44 -6.17
CA LYS A 61 6.61 0.30 -7.35
C LYS A 61 7.33 1.61 -7.67
N GLY A 62 6.62 2.73 -7.56
CA GLY A 62 7.18 4.05 -7.80
C GLY A 62 8.35 4.36 -6.88
N ILE A 63 8.17 4.15 -5.58
CA ILE A 63 9.23 4.39 -4.60
C ILE A 63 10.42 3.48 -4.86
N LEU A 64 10.18 2.19 -5.08
CA LEU A 64 11.26 1.22 -5.29
C LEU A 64 12.00 1.42 -6.62
N CYS A 65 11.36 2.04 -7.61
CA CYS A 65 11.99 2.41 -8.88
C CYS A 65 12.66 3.79 -8.82
N GLY A 66 12.57 4.51 -7.70
CA GLY A 66 13.23 5.81 -7.54
C GLY A 66 12.39 7.01 -7.95
N PHE A 67 11.10 6.84 -8.20
CA PHE A 67 10.20 7.95 -8.51
C PHE A 67 9.71 8.64 -7.24
N ASN A 68 9.35 9.91 -7.39
CA ASN A 68 8.66 10.64 -6.32
C ASN A 68 7.22 10.10 -6.18
N PRO A 69 6.84 9.56 -5.02
CA PRO A 69 5.51 8.99 -4.86
C PRO A 69 4.38 10.00 -5.01
N LYS A 70 4.62 11.28 -4.73
CA LYS A 70 3.61 12.33 -4.95
C LYS A 70 3.26 12.46 -6.44
N LYS A 71 4.25 12.30 -7.32
CA LYS A 71 3.99 12.33 -8.77
C LYS A 71 3.17 11.15 -9.22
N VAL A 72 3.42 9.96 -8.68
CA VAL A 72 2.61 8.77 -8.98
C VAL A 72 1.19 8.96 -8.45
N ASN A 73 1.06 9.46 -7.21
CA ASN A 73 -0.23 9.76 -6.61
C ASN A 73 -1.04 10.74 -7.48
N ASP A 74 -0.43 11.83 -7.90
CA ASP A 74 -1.12 12.85 -8.69
C ASP A 74 -1.54 12.33 -10.07
N TRP A 75 -0.72 11.48 -10.67
CA TRP A 75 -1.07 10.79 -11.92
C TRP A 75 -2.36 9.97 -11.78
N ILE A 76 -2.48 9.23 -10.70
CA ILE A 76 -3.63 8.35 -10.46
C ILE A 76 -4.85 9.14 -10.00
N ILE A 77 -4.67 10.03 -9.02
CA ILE A 77 -5.78 10.69 -8.31
C ILE A 77 -6.21 11.98 -8.99
N LEU A 78 -5.27 12.87 -9.33
CA LEU A 78 -5.59 14.17 -9.91
C LEU A 78 -5.81 14.07 -11.41
N ASP A 79 -4.95 13.35 -12.12
CA ASP A 79 -5.03 13.22 -13.57
C ASP A 79 -5.96 12.09 -14.01
N ASP A 80 -6.45 11.29 -13.07
CA ASP A 80 -7.36 10.16 -13.30
C ASP A 80 -6.83 9.19 -14.36
N LYS A 81 -5.54 8.85 -14.25
CA LYS A 81 -4.88 7.95 -15.19
C LYS A 81 -4.49 6.65 -14.50
N PRO A 82 -4.52 5.51 -15.23
CA PRO A 82 -4.15 4.24 -14.62
C PRO A 82 -2.66 4.21 -14.24
N GLY A 83 -2.38 3.68 -13.04
CA GLY A 83 -1.03 3.68 -12.50
C GLY A 83 -0.02 2.92 -13.34
N TYR A 84 -0.45 1.82 -14.01
CA TYR A 84 0.45 1.03 -14.85
C TYR A 84 1.01 1.83 -16.04
N ARG A 85 0.38 2.91 -16.43
CA ARG A 85 0.82 3.77 -17.54
C ARG A 85 1.80 4.85 -17.11
N PHE A 86 2.04 5.00 -15.82
CA PHE A 86 2.98 5.99 -15.32
C PHE A 86 4.41 5.70 -15.79
N SER A 87 4.82 4.44 -15.77
CA SER A 87 6.15 4.03 -16.20
C SER A 87 6.14 2.59 -16.73
N SER A 88 6.89 2.37 -17.79
CA SER A 88 7.09 1.01 -18.33
C SER A 88 7.81 0.09 -17.34
N LEU A 89 8.53 0.65 -16.37
CA LEU A 89 9.22 -0.12 -15.33
C LEU A 89 8.25 -0.89 -14.42
N PHE A 90 7.00 -0.45 -14.34
CA PHE A 90 6.00 -1.11 -13.48
C PHE A 90 5.51 -2.42 -14.06
N ARG A 91 5.58 -2.60 -15.39
CA ARG A 91 4.98 -3.75 -16.08
C ARG A 91 5.51 -5.09 -15.58
N ASN A 92 6.83 -5.20 -15.43
CA ASN A 92 7.50 -6.44 -15.06
C ASN A 92 8.02 -6.42 -13.63
N PHE A 93 7.57 -5.48 -12.82
CA PHE A 93 8.01 -5.38 -11.44
C PHE A 93 7.37 -6.54 -10.63
N PRO A 94 8.18 -7.41 -9.99
CA PRO A 94 7.65 -8.58 -9.32
C PRO A 94 6.95 -8.19 -8.02
N LEU A 95 5.64 -8.37 -8.01
CA LEU A 95 4.81 -8.16 -6.82
C LEU A 95 3.58 -9.06 -6.92
N ILE A 96 3.36 -9.88 -5.91
CA ILE A 96 2.15 -10.68 -5.80
C ILE A 96 1.12 -9.82 -5.04
N ASN A 97 0.32 -9.07 -5.78
CA ASN A 97 -0.65 -8.15 -5.20
C ASN A 97 -2.06 -8.75 -5.20
N TYR A 98 -2.75 -8.65 -4.07
CA TYR A 98 -4.13 -9.04 -3.93
C TYR A 98 -4.95 -7.86 -3.41
N ASP A 99 -5.95 -7.45 -4.19
CA ASP A 99 -6.84 -6.35 -3.82
C ASP A 99 -8.05 -6.92 -3.08
N VAL A 100 -8.18 -6.54 -1.81
CA VAL A 100 -9.26 -7.05 -0.95
C VAL A 100 -10.54 -6.21 -1.04
N MET A 101 -10.55 -5.16 -1.87
CA MET A 101 -11.75 -4.34 -2.05
C MET A 101 -12.85 -5.19 -2.72
N PRO A 102 -14.02 -5.35 -2.07
CA PRO A 102 -15.09 -6.15 -2.64
C PRO A 102 -15.78 -5.44 -3.80
N ASN A 103 -16.57 -6.21 -4.57
CA ASN A 103 -17.40 -5.72 -5.64
C ASN A 103 -18.87 -6.06 -5.32
N PRO A 104 -19.74 -5.09 -4.94
CA PRO A 104 -19.47 -3.65 -4.88
C PRO A 104 -18.51 -3.28 -3.75
N PRO A 105 -17.80 -2.14 -3.87
CA PRO A 105 -16.88 -1.70 -2.82
C PRO A 105 -17.60 -1.40 -1.53
N ILE A 106 -16.93 -1.71 -0.40
CA ILE A 106 -17.38 -1.30 0.93
C ILE A 106 -16.31 -0.42 1.57
N SER A 107 -16.66 0.30 2.65
CA SER A 107 -15.70 1.16 3.33
C SER A 107 -14.58 0.31 3.96
N LEU A 108 -13.39 0.90 4.05
CA LEU A 108 -12.25 0.25 4.70
C LEU A 108 -12.56 -0.10 6.16
N LYS A 109 -13.30 0.76 6.85
CA LYS A 109 -13.72 0.51 8.22
C LYS A 109 -14.60 -0.74 8.34
N ALA A 110 -15.55 -0.92 7.43
CA ALA A 110 -16.40 -2.10 7.41
C ALA A 110 -15.58 -3.35 7.06
N LEU A 111 -14.61 -3.23 6.17
CA LEU A 111 -13.71 -4.33 5.81
C LEU A 111 -12.84 -4.74 6.99
N GLU A 112 -12.32 -3.81 7.76
CA GLU A 112 -11.53 -4.09 8.96
C GLU A 112 -12.35 -4.89 9.97
N ALA A 113 -13.60 -4.50 10.20
CA ALA A 113 -14.49 -5.22 11.11
C ALA A 113 -14.71 -6.66 10.63
N PHE A 114 -14.81 -6.86 9.32
CA PHE A 114 -14.98 -8.19 8.72
C PHE A 114 -13.72 -9.04 8.84
N MET A 115 -12.54 -8.44 8.65
CA MET A 115 -11.26 -9.15 8.68
C MET A 115 -10.79 -9.52 10.09
N GLY A 116 -11.38 -8.92 11.13
CA GLY A 116 -11.17 -9.32 12.51
C GLY A 116 -10.26 -8.41 13.33
N HIS A 117 -10.09 -8.81 14.60
CA HIS A 117 -9.52 -7.94 15.62
C HIS A 117 -8.03 -7.67 15.49
N SER A 118 -7.23 -8.59 14.97
CA SER A 118 -5.77 -8.41 14.94
C SER A 118 -5.35 -7.19 14.07
N ILE A 119 -5.98 -7.03 12.92
CA ILE A 119 -5.73 -5.87 12.06
C ILE A 119 -6.29 -4.61 12.72
N LYS A 120 -7.50 -4.70 13.27
CA LYS A 120 -8.17 -3.59 13.91
C LYS A 120 -7.38 -3.04 15.10
N GLU A 121 -6.84 -3.90 15.95
CA GLU A 121 -6.09 -3.50 17.14
C GLU A 121 -4.77 -2.82 16.81
N THR A 122 -4.11 -3.23 15.74
CA THR A 122 -2.79 -2.70 15.38
C THR A 122 -2.83 -1.49 14.46
N THR A 123 -3.83 -1.43 13.55
CA THR A 123 -3.85 -0.44 12.47
C THR A 123 -4.87 0.68 12.65
N VAL A 124 -5.87 0.53 13.53
CA VAL A 124 -6.93 1.54 13.69
C VAL A 124 -6.38 2.95 13.93
N PRO A 125 -5.38 3.17 14.79
CA PRO A 125 -4.85 4.53 14.99
C PRO A 125 -4.32 5.15 13.70
N PHE A 126 -3.63 4.36 12.87
CA PHE A 126 -3.08 4.84 11.60
C PHE A 126 -4.17 5.05 10.57
N LEU A 127 -5.07 4.08 10.41
CA LEU A 127 -6.17 4.18 9.44
C LEU A 127 -7.09 5.35 9.76
N SER A 128 -7.35 5.63 11.02
CA SER A 128 -8.16 6.78 11.45
C SER A 128 -7.51 8.11 11.08
N LEU A 129 -6.17 8.19 11.14
CA LEU A 129 -5.42 9.38 10.74
C LEU A 129 -5.33 9.53 9.23
N ILE A 130 -5.16 8.42 8.52
CA ILE A 130 -4.94 8.38 7.08
C ILE A 130 -6.21 8.73 6.31
N HIS A 131 -7.37 8.27 6.75
CA HIS A 131 -8.61 8.36 6.02
C HIS A 131 -9.56 9.46 6.53
N ILE A 132 -9.06 10.37 7.29
CA ILE A 132 -9.82 11.55 7.73
C ILE A 132 -9.87 12.65 6.67
#